data_8dc8dd95938de45b44bf920507e48879
#
_entry.id   8dc8dd95938de45b44bf920507e48879
#
_cell.length_a   1.000
_cell.length_b   1.000
_cell.length_c   1.000
_cell.angle_alpha   90.00
_cell.angle_beta   90.00
_cell.angle_gamma   90.00
#
_symmetry.space_group_name_H-M   'P 1'
#
loop_
_entity.id
_entity.type
_entity.pdbx_description
1 polymer ?
#
loop_
_entity_poly.entity_id
_entity_poly.type
_entity_poly.pdbx_seq_one_letter_code
_entity_poly.pdbx_strand_id
1 'polypeptide(L)'
;QLQKSLPITKDQLGNQVSATVDLNAKQFDSSNRLTLEFVGQYTQICGSPANPALWLTVDSSSYLSLNTQKLRLANDLSILPAPFVNTISPSATTLPMVFASTPDNRFKEAAAVLASWAGVRSEWRGIEFPVYYNEQPAEQNYVAFVTNDSRPDFLKFLPRVEAPTISIVNAPNSLYAKVLVIAGRNADDLLTAARYLATADAGIAGGMVTIENFKGEPDRKAYDAPSWVNTDQKIPF
;
A
#
# COMPACT_ATOMS: atom_id res chain seq x y z
N GLN A 1 9.08 13.12 -22.67
CA GLN A 1 8.05 12.46 -23.50
C GLN A 1 8.75 11.62 -24.55
N LEU A 2 8.45 10.33 -24.62
CA LEU A 2 8.93 9.43 -25.68
C LEU A 2 7.85 9.32 -26.74
N GLN A 3 8.22 9.49 -27.99
CA GLN A 3 7.34 9.26 -29.15
C GLN A 3 8.03 8.28 -30.10
N LYS A 4 7.32 7.22 -30.50
CA LYS A 4 7.79 6.25 -31.47
C LYS A 4 6.72 5.97 -32.51
N SER A 5 7.06 6.08 -33.78
CA SER A 5 6.19 5.73 -34.88
C SER A 5 6.44 4.29 -35.30
N LEU A 6 5.36 3.53 -35.51
CA LEU A 6 5.39 2.16 -35.99
C LEU A 6 4.67 2.13 -37.34
N PRO A 7 5.40 2.20 -38.47
CA PRO A 7 4.76 2.16 -39.78
C PRO A 7 4.17 0.77 -40.05
N ILE A 8 2.92 0.73 -40.50
CA ILE A 8 2.24 -0.48 -40.93
C ILE A 8 2.21 -0.51 -42.46
N THR A 9 2.69 -1.58 -43.05
CA THR A 9 2.73 -1.77 -44.49
C THR A 9 1.43 -2.40 -45.02
N LYS A 10 1.18 -2.30 -46.33
CA LYS A 10 -0.07 -2.83 -46.94
C LYS A 10 -0.28 -4.32 -46.73
N ASP A 11 0.77 -5.09 -46.73
CA ASP A 11 0.78 -6.54 -46.51
C ASP A 11 0.45 -6.94 -45.07
N GLN A 12 0.58 -5.99 -44.14
CA GLN A 12 0.27 -6.16 -42.74
C GLN A 12 -1.21 -5.81 -42.39
N LEU A 13 -1.92 -5.20 -43.32
CA LEU A 13 -3.33 -4.86 -43.12
C LEU A 13 -4.20 -6.11 -42.92
N GLY A 14 -5.01 -6.09 -41.87
CA GLY A 14 -5.85 -7.25 -41.49
C GLY A 14 -5.11 -8.36 -40.74
N ASN A 15 -3.81 -8.22 -40.50
CA ASN A 15 -2.98 -9.17 -39.78
C ASN A 15 -2.58 -8.61 -38.39
N GLN A 16 -2.27 -9.52 -37.49
CA GLN A 16 -1.66 -9.14 -36.21
C GLN A 16 -0.23 -8.68 -36.43
N VAL A 17 0.07 -7.46 -35.97
CA VAL A 17 1.41 -6.87 -36.03
C VAL A 17 1.95 -6.78 -34.61
N SER A 18 3.14 -7.32 -34.40
CA SER A 18 3.84 -7.24 -33.11
C SER A 18 4.98 -6.25 -33.18
N ALA A 19 5.09 -5.38 -32.19
CA ALA A 19 6.19 -4.44 -32.10
C ALA A 19 6.63 -4.28 -30.64
N THR A 20 7.94 -4.13 -30.43
CA THR A 20 8.52 -3.87 -29.12
C THR A 20 9.07 -2.45 -29.08
N VAL A 21 8.78 -1.76 -27.98
CA VAL A 21 9.26 -0.39 -27.73
C VAL A 21 10.03 -0.39 -26.43
N ASP A 22 11.33 -0.12 -26.53
CA ASP A 22 12.17 0.02 -25.34
C ASP A 22 11.91 1.36 -24.67
N LEU A 23 11.60 1.32 -23.38
CA LEU A 23 11.34 2.47 -22.56
C LEU A 23 12.54 2.77 -21.66
N ASN A 24 12.95 4.03 -21.58
CA ASN A 24 14.03 4.43 -20.69
C ASN A 24 13.49 4.60 -19.26
N ALA A 25 14.03 3.85 -18.31
CA ALA A 25 13.64 3.91 -16.92
C ALA A 25 13.75 5.33 -16.29
N LYS A 26 14.65 6.17 -16.79
CA LYS A 26 14.81 7.57 -16.35
C LYS A 26 13.63 8.48 -16.74
N GLN A 27 12.75 8.02 -17.62
CA GLN A 27 11.58 8.77 -18.09
C GLN A 27 10.30 8.41 -17.32
N PHE A 28 10.39 7.43 -16.40
CA PHE A 28 9.27 7.07 -15.54
C PHE A 28 9.16 8.02 -14.37
N ASP A 29 7.94 8.44 -14.09
CA ASP A 29 7.53 9.28 -12.97
C ASP A 29 6.56 8.53 -12.07
N SER A 30 6.10 9.18 -11.00
CA SER A 30 5.07 8.62 -10.10
C SER A 30 3.75 8.32 -10.83
N SER A 31 3.47 9.03 -11.93
CA SER A 31 2.32 8.79 -12.80
C SER A 31 2.75 8.81 -14.26
N ASN A 32 2.46 7.72 -14.96
CA ASN A 32 2.85 7.58 -16.36
C ASN A 32 1.61 7.34 -17.22
N ARG A 33 1.59 7.93 -18.41
CA ARG A 33 0.52 7.75 -19.40
C ARG A 33 1.08 7.21 -20.69
N LEU A 34 0.52 6.10 -21.17
CA LEU A 34 0.74 5.60 -22.51
C LEU A 34 -0.41 6.04 -23.40
N THR A 35 -0.10 6.72 -24.51
CA THR A 35 -1.06 7.10 -25.51
C THR A 35 -0.72 6.40 -26.80
N LEU A 36 -1.69 5.74 -27.39
CA LEU A 36 -1.60 5.12 -28.70
C LEU A 36 -2.42 5.97 -29.67
N GLU A 37 -1.77 6.47 -30.71
CA GLU A 37 -2.41 7.21 -31.77
C GLU A 37 -2.33 6.40 -33.07
N PHE A 38 -3.47 6.14 -33.70
CA PHE A 38 -3.54 5.47 -34.98
C PHE A 38 -3.85 6.47 -36.07
N VAL A 39 -2.91 6.64 -37.00
CA VAL A 39 -3.06 7.48 -38.17
C VAL A 39 -3.21 6.59 -39.39
N GLY A 40 -4.44 6.45 -39.88
CA GLY A 40 -4.75 5.64 -41.06
C GLY A 40 -4.90 6.51 -42.29
N GLN A 41 -4.30 6.09 -43.41
CA GLN A 41 -4.46 6.74 -44.71
C GLN A 41 -4.84 5.65 -45.72
N TYR A 42 -6.04 5.80 -46.30
CA TYR A 42 -6.60 4.81 -47.22
C TYR A 42 -6.68 5.33 -48.69
N THR A 43 -6.46 6.61 -48.91
CA THR A 43 -6.40 7.23 -50.24
C THR A 43 -5.15 8.06 -50.40
N GLN A 44 -4.68 8.23 -51.64
CA GLN A 44 -3.49 9.04 -51.92
C GLN A 44 -3.76 10.57 -51.86
N ILE A 45 -4.98 11.01 -51.96
CA ILE A 45 -5.28 12.43 -52.23
C ILE A 45 -6.20 13.08 -51.20
N CYS A 46 -7.09 12.49 -50.54
CA CYS A 46 -7.92 13.07 -49.47
C CYS A 46 -8.55 11.98 -48.64
N GLY A 47 -7.87 11.54 -47.62
CA GLY A 47 -8.41 10.64 -46.64
C GLY A 47 -8.92 11.39 -45.41
N SER A 48 -10.09 11.06 -44.91
CA SER A 48 -10.54 11.57 -43.62
C SER A 48 -9.94 10.69 -42.50
N PRO A 49 -9.22 11.28 -41.54
CA PRO A 49 -8.69 10.53 -40.40
C PRO A 49 -9.83 9.97 -39.51
N ALA A 50 -11.05 10.47 -39.64
CA ALA A 50 -12.23 10.04 -38.93
C ALA A 50 -13.03 8.93 -39.68
N ASN A 51 -12.47 8.31 -40.72
CA ASN A 51 -13.19 7.28 -41.47
C ASN A 51 -13.40 6.04 -40.60
N PRO A 52 -14.64 5.59 -40.37
CA PRO A 52 -14.94 4.43 -39.52
C PRO A 52 -14.44 3.09 -40.08
N ALA A 53 -14.01 3.07 -41.33
CA ALA A 53 -13.33 1.90 -41.91
C ALA A 53 -11.88 1.73 -41.43
N LEU A 54 -11.33 2.76 -40.80
CA LEU A 54 -9.97 2.76 -40.23
C LEU A 54 -10.08 2.50 -38.73
N TRP A 55 -9.66 1.33 -38.31
CA TRP A 55 -9.65 0.95 -36.90
C TRP A 55 -8.43 0.13 -36.56
N LEU A 56 -8.04 0.20 -35.30
CA LEU A 56 -6.95 -0.57 -34.70
C LEU A 56 -7.47 -1.21 -33.40
N THR A 57 -7.16 -2.46 -33.21
CA THR A 57 -7.37 -3.14 -31.92
C THR A 57 -6.04 -3.41 -31.27
N VAL A 58 -5.90 -3.02 -30.01
CA VAL A 58 -4.77 -3.45 -29.18
C VAL A 58 -5.12 -4.82 -28.62
N ASP A 59 -4.31 -5.80 -28.95
CA ASP A 59 -4.55 -7.19 -28.52
C ASP A 59 -4.34 -7.34 -27.01
N SER A 60 -5.15 -8.20 -26.37
CA SER A 60 -5.08 -8.46 -24.93
C SER A 60 -3.78 -9.16 -24.49
N SER A 61 -3.00 -9.72 -25.43
CA SER A 61 -1.66 -10.24 -25.19
C SER A 61 -0.57 -9.17 -25.09
N SER A 62 -0.93 -7.88 -25.33
CA SER A 62 -0.01 -6.77 -25.17
C SER A 62 0.34 -6.58 -23.69
N TYR A 63 1.62 -6.40 -23.38
CA TYR A 63 2.10 -6.29 -22.01
C TYR A 63 3.25 -5.29 -21.87
N LEU A 64 3.42 -4.80 -20.67
CA LEU A 64 4.59 -4.02 -20.24
C LEU A 64 5.51 -4.91 -19.40
N SER A 65 6.76 -5.04 -19.82
CA SER A 65 7.79 -5.76 -19.06
C SER A 65 8.70 -4.78 -18.32
N LEU A 66 8.79 -4.92 -17.00
CA LEU A 66 9.64 -4.08 -16.15
C LEU A 66 10.65 -4.95 -15.39
N ASN A 67 11.93 -4.69 -15.60
CA ASN A 67 13.00 -5.26 -14.79
C ASN A 67 13.23 -4.35 -13.58
N THR A 68 12.78 -4.80 -12.40
CA THR A 68 12.88 -4.04 -11.17
C THR A 68 13.85 -4.66 -10.19
N GLN A 69 14.46 -3.85 -9.35
CA GLN A 69 15.25 -4.30 -8.21
C GLN A 69 14.57 -3.88 -6.91
N LYS A 70 14.65 -4.73 -5.89
CA LYS A 70 14.16 -4.39 -4.56
C LYS A 70 14.92 -3.18 -4.03
N LEU A 71 14.21 -2.17 -3.57
CA LEU A 71 14.79 -0.97 -2.97
C LEU A 71 14.92 -1.15 -1.46
N ARG A 72 16.07 -0.78 -0.94
CA ARG A 72 16.31 -0.72 0.49
C ARG A 72 15.72 0.57 1.05
N LEU A 73 14.58 0.48 1.71
CA LEU A 73 13.92 1.63 2.32
C LEU A 73 14.61 2.02 3.63
N ALA A 74 14.60 3.30 3.96
CA ALA A 74 14.98 3.79 5.28
C ALA A 74 13.96 3.35 6.34
N ASN A 75 14.38 3.29 7.60
CA ASN A 75 13.47 3.09 8.72
C ASN A 75 12.85 4.44 9.08
N ASP A 76 11.80 4.82 8.39
CA ASP A 76 11.12 6.11 8.57
C ASP A 76 9.61 5.92 8.48
N LEU A 77 8.90 6.33 9.53
CA LEU A 77 7.45 6.24 9.64
C LEU A 77 6.72 7.18 8.65
N SER A 78 7.41 8.20 8.12
CA SER A 78 6.82 9.12 7.14
C SER A 78 6.44 8.45 5.81
N ILE A 79 6.97 7.25 5.54
CA ILE A 79 6.64 6.49 4.33
C ILE A 79 5.31 5.70 4.44
N LEU A 80 4.74 5.61 5.64
CA LEU A 80 3.48 4.89 5.83
C LEU A 80 2.36 5.43 4.91
N PRO A 81 1.52 4.57 4.37
CA PRO A 81 1.34 3.14 4.67
C PRO A 81 2.34 2.20 3.97
N ALA A 82 3.17 2.70 3.03
CA ALA A 82 4.22 1.86 2.41
C ALA A 82 5.31 1.50 3.44
N PRO A 83 5.97 0.35 3.33
CA PRO A 83 5.74 -0.72 2.36
C PRO A 83 4.75 -1.79 2.84
N PHE A 84 3.93 -1.50 3.86
CA PHE A 84 3.04 -2.46 4.52
C PHE A 84 1.70 -2.62 3.79
N VAL A 85 1.21 -1.55 3.18
CA VAL A 85 -0.02 -1.56 2.38
C VAL A 85 0.30 -1.13 0.96
N ASN A 86 -0.12 -1.94 0.00
CA ASN A 86 0.03 -1.62 -1.41
C ASN A 86 -1.08 -0.64 -1.85
N THR A 87 -0.68 0.56 -2.25
CA THR A 87 -1.57 1.61 -2.73
C THR A 87 -1.46 1.87 -4.23
N ILE A 88 -0.56 1.17 -4.93
CA ILE A 88 -0.21 1.44 -6.33
C ILE A 88 -0.65 0.30 -7.25
N SER A 89 -0.25 -0.93 -6.94
CA SER A 89 -0.59 -2.12 -7.74
C SER A 89 -2.05 -2.53 -7.52
N PRO A 90 -2.72 -3.12 -8.52
CA PRO A 90 -4.08 -3.66 -8.35
C PRO A 90 -4.14 -4.94 -7.49
N SER A 91 -3.00 -5.49 -7.11
CA SER A 91 -2.94 -6.73 -6.32
C SER A 91 -3.33 -6.50 -4.87
N ALA A 92 -4.02 -7.46 -4.26
CA ALA A 92 -4.27 -7.47 -2.83
C ALA A 92 -2.95 -7.47 -2.03
N THR A 93 -2.98 -6.89 -0.85
CA THR A 93 -1.85 -6.90 0.09
C THR A 93 -1.98 -8.09 1.03
N THR A 94 -0.86 -8.75 1.33
CA THR A 94 -0.76 -9.67 2.46
C THR A 94 0.10 -9.00 3.53
N LEU A 95 -0.46 -8.74 4.71
CA LEU A 95 0.21 -8.10 5.83
C LEU A 95 0.19 -9.02 7.05
N PRO A 96 1.21 -9.85 7.25
CA PRO A 96 1.31 -10.73 8.41
C PRO A 96 1.28 -9.97 9.72
N MET A 97 0.59 -10.53 10.71
CA MET A 97 0.57 -10.06 12.09
C MET A 97 1.28 -11.06 12.99
N VAL A 98 2.28 -10.61 13.72
CA VAL A 98 3.15 -11.46 14.54
C VAL A 98 2.96 -11.15 16.01
N PHE A 99 2.78 -12.22 16.80
CA PHE A 99 2.66 -12.20 18.26
C PHE A 99 3.68 -13.17 18.86
N ALA A 100 4.06 -12.97 20.11
CA ALA A 100 4.93 -13.91 20.82
C ALA A 100 4.23 -15.24 21.12
N SER A 101 2.94 -15.21 21.40
CA SER A 101 2.08 -16.35 21.70
C SER A 101 0.63 -16.00 21.34
N THR A 102 -0.30 -16.91 21.61
CA THR A 102 -1.74 -16.64 21.42
C THR A 102 -2.13 -15.35 22.14
N PRO A 103 -2.65 -14.33 21.41
CA PRO A 103 -2.94 -13.03 21.98
C PRO A 103 -4.19 -13.08 22.87
N ASP A 104 -4.18 -12.30 23.95
CA ASP A 104 -5.36 -12.00 24.74
C ASP A 104 -6.31 -11.01 24.00
N ASN A 105 -7.41 -10.65 24.63
CA ASN A 105 -8.40 -9.78 24.01
C ASN A 105 -7.88 -8.37 23.72
N ARG A 106 -7.00 -7.82 24.58
CA ARG A 106 -6.43 -6.49 24.39
C ARG A 106 -5.45 -6.45 23.21
N PHE A 107 -4.63 -7.48 23.07
CA PHE A 107 -3.78 -7.64 21.87
C PHE A 107 -4.63 -7.76 20.60
N LYS A 108 -5.74 -8.52 20.65
CA LYS A 108 -6.66 -8.66 19.51
C LYS A 108 -7.34 -7.34 19.16
N GLU A 109 -7.73 -6.52 20.14
CA GLU A 109 -8.27 -5.19 19.93
C GLU A 109 -7.25 -4.28 19.22
N ALA A 110 -6.00 -4.26 19.67
CA ALA A 110 -4.93 -3.51 19.02
C ALA A 110 -4.70 -3.96 17.57
N ALA A 111 -4.70 -5.27 17.34
CA ALA A 111 -4.57 -5.85 16.01
C ALA A 111 -5.77 -5.49 15.10
N ALA A 112 -6.99 -5.51 15.64
CA ALA A 112 -8.20 -5.14 14.90
C ALA A 112 -8.19 -3.66 14.49
N VAL A 113 -7.76 -2.77 15.37
CA VAL A 113 -7.60 -1.33 15.04
C VAL A 113 -6.58 -1.15 13.92
N LEU A 114 -5.45 -1.83 13.99
CA LEU A 114 -4.43 -1.76 12.94
C LEU A 114 -4.93 -2.40 11.63
N ALA A 115 -5.65 -3.51 11.68
CA ALA A 115 -6.25 -4.13 10.51
C ALA A 115 -7.25 -3.18 9.83
N SER A 116 -8.06 -2.46 10.62
CA SER A 116 -8.98 -1.43 10.12
C SER A 116 -8.22 -0.29 9.44
N TRP A 117 -7.15 0.21 10.06
CA TRP A 117 -6.29 1.24 9.47
C TRP A 117 -5.70 0.80 8.12
N ALA A 118 -5.16 -0.41 8.04
CA ALA A 118 -4.58 -0.96 6.82
C ALA A 118 -5.66 -1.25 5.77
N GLY A 119 -6.82 -1.76 6.18
CA GLY A 119 -7.97 -2.04 5.32
C GLY A 119 -8.49 -0.80 4.60
N VAL A 120 -8.66 0.31 5.32
CA VAL A 120 -9.08 1.60 4.72
C VAL A 120 -8.07 2.06 3.66
N ARG A 121 -6.77 1.90 3.92
CA ARG A 121 -5.71 2.34 2.99
C ARG A 121 -5.49 1.40 1.81
N SER A 122 -5.90 0.14 1.91
CA SER A 122 -5.87 -0.79 0.78
C SER A 122 -6.99 -0.53 -0.24
N GLU A 123 -8.02 0.25 0.16
CA GLU A 123 -9.18 0.60 -0.67
C GLU A 123 -9.85 -0.66 -1.26
N TRP A 124 -10.17 -0.65 -2.56
CA TRP A 124 -10.80 -1.75 -3.30
C TRP A 124 -9.89 -2.97 -3.52
N ARG A 125 -8.59 -2.84 -3.25
CA ARG A 125 -7.59 -3.90 -3.54
C ARG A 125 -7.70 -5.09 -2.60
N GLY A 126 -8.22 -4.87 -1.41
CA GLY A 126 -8.28 -5.89 -0.36
C GLY A 126 -6.93 -6.10 0.35
N ILE A 127 -7.02 -6.69 1.54
CA ILE A 127 -5.85 -7.01 2.35
C ILE A 127 -6.13 -8.25 3.20
N GLU A 128 -5.13 -9.12 3.34
CA GLU A 128 -5.17 -10.31 4.16
C GLU A 128 -4.19 -10.21 5.32
N PHE A 129 -4.57 -10.74 6.49
CA PHE A 129 -3.79 -10.68 7.70
C PHE A 129 -3.49 -12.08 8.25
N PRO A 130 -2.55 -12.85 7.67
CA PRO A 130 -2.11 -14.11 8.25
C PRO A 130 -1.44 -13.86 9.60
N VAL A 131 -1.72 -14.74 10.57
CA VAL A 131 -1.24 -14.61 11.94
C VAL A 131 -0.13 -15.61 12.21
N TYR A 132 0.95 -15.15 12.82
CA TYR A 132 2.12 -15.93 13.19
C TYR A 132 2.38 -15.82 14.70
N TYR A 133 2.75 -16.94 15.33
CA TYR A 133 3.08 -17.00 16.74
C TYR A 133 4.54 -17.41 16.92
N ASN A 134 5.36 -16.46 17.41
CA ASN A 134 6.81 -16.62 17.60
C ASN A 134 7.54 -17.15 16.35
N GLU A 135 7.00 -16.86 15.19
CA GLU A 135 7.53 -17.25 13.88
C GLU A 135 7.68 -16.01 12.99
N GLN A 136 8.82 -15.89 12.31
CA GLN A 136 9.08 -14.79 11.42
C GLN A 136 8.54 -15.08 10.00
N PRO A 137 7.68 -14.21 9.44
CA PRO A 137 7.26 -14.33 8.04
C PRO A 137 8.46 -14.26 7.08
N ALA A 138 8.48 -15.16 6.09
CA ALA A 138 9.58 -15.23 5.13
C ALA A 138 9.57 -14.03 4.17
N GLU A 139 10.67 -13.28 4.10
CA GLU A 139 10.98 -12.22 3.12
C GLU A 139 9.89 -11.20 2.80
N GLN A 140 8.95 -10.96 3.70
CA GLN A 140 7.87 -10.00 3.51
C GLN A 140 7.79 -9.00 4.67
N ASN A 141 7.17 -7.84 4.42
CA ASN A 141 6.89 -6.87 5.47
C ASN A 141 5.79 -7.39 6.38
N TYR A 142 5.88 -7.11 7.68
CA TYR A 142 4.90 -7.55 8.65
C TYR A 142 4.75 -6.57 9.81
N VAL A 143 3.70 -6.76 10.59
CA VAL A 143 3.47 -6.02 11.84
C VAL A 143 3.78 -6.94 13.02
N ALA A 144 4.47 -6.43 14.02
CA ALA A 144 4.71 -7.13 15.28
C ALA A 144 4.10 -6.38 16.45
N PHE A 145 3.36 -7.10 17.29
CA PHE A 145 2.80 -6.59 18.55
C PHE A 145 3.68 -7.07 19.69
N VAL A 146 4.34 -6.14 20.38
CA VAL A 146 5.41 -6.41 21.33
C VAL A 146 5.17 -5.66 22.63
N THR A 147 5.15 -6.37 23.75
CA THR A 147 5.23 -5.70 25.06
C THR A 147 6.60 -5.94 25.72
N ASN A 148 6.83 -5.25 26.84
CA ASN A 148 8.07 -5.47 27.57
C ASN A 148 8.25 -6.92 28.04
N ASP A 149 7.17 -7.67 28.23
CA ASP A 149 7.19 -9.03 28.77
C ASP A 149 6.75 -10.08 27.73
N SER A 150 6.17 -9.68 26.61
CA SER A 150 5.72 -10.58 25.54
C SER A 150 6.33 -10.15 24.20
N ARG A 151 7.37 -10.88 23.76
CA ARG A 151 8.15 -10.59 22.56
C ARG A 151 8.46 -11.86 21.79
N PRO A 152 8.28 -11.89 20.46
CA PRO A 152 8.81 -12.98 19.65
C PRO A 152 10.34 -13.11 19.86
N ASP A 153 10.86 -14.32 19.88
CA ASP A 153 12.28 -14.58 20.17
C ASP A 153 13.23 -13.82 19.22
N PHE A 154 12.88 -13.74 17.97
CA PHE A 154 13.67 -13.04 16.95
C PHE A 154 13.58 -11.50 17.04
N LEU A 155 12.72 -10.96 17.90
CA LEU A 155 12.59 -9.52 18.19
C LEU A 155 13.05 -9.14 19.62
N LYS A 156 13.68 -10.04 20.35
CA LYS A 156 14.20 -9.78 21.71
C LYS A 156 15.29 -8.71 21.75
N PHE A 157 15.92 -8.39 20.62
CA PHE A 157 16.89 -7.31 20.50
C PHE A 157 16.27 -5.90 20.60
N LEU A 158 14.95 -5.79 20.45
CA LEU A 158 14.27 -4.50 20.59
C LEU A 158 14.37 -4.00 22.04
N PRO A 159 14.60 -2.69 22.25
CA PRO A 159 14.67 -2.13 23.60
C PRO A 159 13.32 -2.24 24.33
N ARG A 160 13.36 -2.20 25.66
CA ARG A 160 12.15 -1.99 26.47
C ARG A 160 11.66 -0.56 26.24
N VAL A 161 10.35 -0.37 26.30
CA VAL A 161 9.72 0.93 26.10
C VAL A 161 9.05 1.41 27.38
N GLU A 162 9.06 2.73 27.61
CA GLU A 162 8.47 3.37 28.77
C GLU A 162 7.06 3.92 28.53
N ALA A 163 6.61 3.92 27.26
CA ALA A 163 5.29 4.38 26.83
C ALA A 163 4.88 3.68 25.53
N PRO A 164 3.60 3.80 25.11
CA PRO A 164 3.16 3.33 23.79
C PRO A 164 4.08 3.84 22.69
N THR A 165 4.57 2.96 21.84
CA THR A 165 5.61 3.29 20.85
C THR A 165 5.31 2.62 19.52
N ILE A 166 5.54 3.36 18.42
CA ILE A 166 5.48 2.86 17.06
C ILE A 166 6.86 3.01 16.46
N SER A 167 7.37 1.95 15.82
CA SER A 167 8.66 2.03 15.14
C SER A 167 8.70 1.18 13.87
N ILE A 168 9.62 1.53 12.96
CA ILE A 168 9.98 0.72 11.81
C ILE A 168 11.40 0.22 11.99
N VAL A 169 11.58 -1.09 11.87
CA VAL A 169 12.89 -1.73 11.92
C VAL A 169 13.08 -2.68 10.72
N ASN A 170 14.31 -3.06 10.45
CA ASN A 170 14.56 -4.11 9.47
C ASN A 170 14.13 -5.47 10.02
N ALA A 171 13.53 -6.31 9.19
CA ALA A 171 13.29 -7.69 9.54
C ALA A 171 14.65 -8.44 9.74
N PRO A 172 14.83 -9.22 10.82
CA PRO A 172 16.12 -9.81 11.15
C PRO A 172 16.76 -10.64 10.04
N ASN A 173 15.95 -11.36 9.26
CA ASN A 173 16.42 -12.28 8.23
C ASN A 173 16.24 -11.74 6.81
N SER A 174 16.08 -10.42 6.63
CA SER A 174 15.87 -9.82 5.31
C SER A 174 16.59 -8.48 5.18
N LEU A 175 17.22 -8.26 4.04
CA LEU A 175 17.83 -6.98 3.70
C LEU A 175 16.78 -5.91 3.29
N TYR A 176 15.60 -6.32 2.90
CA TYR A 176 14.59 -5.46 2.28
C TYR A 176 13.30 -5.38 3.06
N ALA A 177 12.93 -6.44 3.77
CA ALA A 177 11.69 -6.47 4.53
C ALA A 177 11.75 -5.58 5.79
N LYS A 178 10.63 -4.97 6.10
CA LYS A 178 10.45 -4.09 7.26
C LYS A 178 9.45 -4.68 8.24
N VAL A 179 9.65 -4.35 9.49
CA VAL A 179 8.72 -4.64 10.58
C VAL A 179 8.15 -3.33 11.08
N LEU A 180 6.83 -3.19 11.04
CA LEU A 180 6.12 -2.17 11.80
C LEU A 180 5.90 -2.72 13.21
N VAL A 181 6.57 -2.14 14.17
CA VAL A 181 6.49 -2.59 15.58
C VAL A 181 5.51 -1.69 16.31
N ILE A 182 4.45 -2.30 16.83
CA ILE A 182 3.53 -1.70 17.79
C ILE A 182 3.99 -2.18 19.17
N ALA A 183 4.58 -1.28 19.95
CA ALA A 183 5.23 -1.61 21.21
C ALA A 183 4.58 -0.89 22.39
N GLY A 184 4.65 -1.54 23.56
CA GLY A 184 4.15 -0.98 24.80
C GLY A 184 4.73 -1.68 26.03
N ARG A 185 4.50 -1.09 27.21
CA ARG A 185 4.80 -1.74 28.49
C ARG A 185 3.91 -2.97 28.69
N ASN A 186 2.65 -2.85 28.24
CA ASN A 186 1.57 -3.82 28.38
C ASN A 186 0.61 -3.78 27.19
N ALA A 187 -0.46 -4.53 27.21
CA ALA A 187 -1.45 -4.62 26.14
C ALA A 187 -2.28 -3.34 25.94
N ASP A 188 -2.53 -2.54 27.00
CA ASP A 188 -3.24 -1.27 26.88
C ASP A 188 -2.41 -0.22 26.11
N ASP A 189 -1.10 -0.25 26.30
CA ASP A 189 -0.18 0.58 25.51
C ASP A 189 -0.19 0.20 24.02
N LEU A 190 -0.31 -1.09 23.69
CA LEU A 190 -0.45 -1.54 22.29
C LEU A 190 -1.71 -0.98 21.64
N LEU A 191 -2.83 -1.03 22.36
CA LEU A 191 -4.10 -0.47 21.88
C LEU A 191 -3.99 1.04 21.67
N THR A 192 -3.33 1.74 22.60
CA THR A 192 -3.07 3.17 22.49
C THR A 192 -2.21 3.49 21.27
N ALA A 193 -1.14 2.75 21.05
CA ALA A 193 -0.26 2.92 19.88
C ALA A 193 -1.00 2.65 18.57
N ALA A 194 -1.80 1.58 18.51
CA ALA A 194 -2.60 1.26 17.32
C ALA A 194 -3.65 2.34 17.02
N ARG A 195 -4.35 2.85 18.04
CA ARG A 195 -5.31 3.96 17.90
C ARG A 195 -4.64 5.25 17.45
N TYR A 196 -3.47 5.57 18.01
CA TYR A 196 -2.70 6.72 17.57
C TYR A 196 -2.34 6.61 16.08
N LEU A 197 -1.82 5.48 15.63
CA LEU A 197 -1.51 5.24 14.21
C LEU A 197 -2.75 5.38 13.32
N ALA A 198 -3.89 4.85 13.78
CA ALA A 198 -5.14 4.87 13.01
C ALA A 198 -5.73 6.27 12.83
N THR A 199 -5.51 7.16 13.81
CA THR A 199 -6.06 8.52 13.84
C THR A 199 -5.07 9.61 13.46
N ALA A 200 -3.76 9.30 13.40
CA ALA A 200 -2.75 10.26 12.96
C ALA A 200 -2.88 10.50 11.45
N ASP A 201 -3.48 11.62 11.09
CA ASP A 201 -3.77 11.97 9.69
C ASP A 201 -2.54 12.38 8.87
N ALA A 202 -1.50 12.84 9.51
CA ALA A 202 -0.21 13.13 8.88
C ALA A 202 0.81 13.50 9.96
N GLY A 203 2.07 13.15 9.76
CA GLY A 203 3.14 13.71 10.55
C GLY A 203 3.88 12.76 11.49
N ILE A 204 3.64 11.46 11.39
CA ILE A 204 4.54 10.50 12.03
C ILE A 204 5.79 10.38 11.16
N ALA A 205 6.95 10.68 11.71
CA ALA A 205 8.21 10.64 10.98
C ALA A 205 9.34 10.08 11.85
N GLY A 206 10.44 9.69 11.20
CA GLY A 206 11.58 9.08 11.86
C GLY A 206 11.40 7.58 12.12
N GLY A 207 12.41 6.94 12.66
CA GLY A 207 12.42 5.49 12.88
C GLY A 207 11.51 5.00 14.01
N MET A 208 11.17 5.92 14.94
CA MET A 208 10.39 5.60 16.14
C MET A 208 9.65 6.85 16.64
N VAL A 209 8.43 6.65 17.11
CA VAL A 209 7.62 7.67 17.81
C VAL A 209 7.11 7.09 19.11
N THR A 210 7.36 7.80 20.20
CA THR A 210 6.84 7.51 21.55
C THR A 210 5.64 8.41 21.82
N ILE A 211 4.56 7.84 22.33
CA ILE A 211 3.27 8.50 22.51
C ILE A 211 3.09 8.81 23.99
N GLU A 212 3.24 10.08 24.38
CA GLU A 212 3.17 10.49 25.78
C GLU A 212 1.76 10.92 26.24
N ASN A 213 1.00 11.59 25.38
CA ASN A 213 -0.27 12.21 25.75
C ASN A 213 -1.36 12.03 24.68
N PHE A 214 -1.64 10.79 24.28
CA PHE A 214 -2.72 10.52 23.35
C PHE A 214 -4.05 10.40 24.10
N LYS A 215 -4.94 11.33 23.86
CA LYS A 215 -6.37 11.20 24.21
C LYS A 215 -7.08 10.79 22.93
N GLY A 216 -7.31 9.49 22.78
CA GLY A 216 -8.17 8.98 21.71
C GLY A 216 -9.55 9.62 21.76
N GLU A 217 -10.24 9.66 20.63
CA GLU A 217 -11.65 10.01 20.65
C GLU A 217 -12.42 9.05 21.57
N PRO A 218 -13.36 9.56 22.37
CA PRO A 218 -14.19 8.70 23.22
C PRO A 218 -14.94 7.68 22.38
N ASP A 219 -15.08 6.48 22.89
CA ASP A 219 -15.87 5.44 22.23
C ASP A 219 -17.28 5.98 21.95
N ARG A 220 -17.76 5.80 20.73
CA ARG A 220 -19.14 6.15 20.36
C ARG A 220 -20.11 5.45 21.30
N LYS A 221 -21.05 6.20 21.83
CA LYS A 221 -22.18 5.61 22.56
C LYS A 221 -23.06 4.85 21.58
N ALA A 222 -23.66 3.75 22.04
CA ALA A 222 -24.73 3.10 21.28
C ALA A 222 -25.79 4.17 20.93
N TYR A 223 -26.17 4.25 19.66
CA TYR A 223 -27.14 5.22 19.11
C TYR A 223 -26.63 6.67 18.88
N ASP A 224 -25.33 6.95 19.01
CA ASP A 224 -24.80 8.25 18.55
C ASP A 224 -24.98 8.38 17.05
N ALA A 225 -25.78 9.35 16.62
CA ALA A 225 -25.92 9.69 15.21
C ALA A 225 -24.59 10.27 14.68
N PRO A 226 -24.20 9.98 13.44
CA PRO A 226 -23.08 10.65 12.82
C PRO A 226 -23.28 12.18 12.82
N SER A 227 -22.28 12.96 13.18
CA SER A 227 -22.37 14.41 13.29
C SER A 227 -22.80 15.12 12.00
N TRP A 228 -22.54 14.52 10.84
CA TRP A 228 -22.96 15.05 9.54
C TRP A 228 -24.48 14.90 9.26
N VAL A 229 -25.20 14.09 10.04
CA VAL A 229 -26.68 13.95 9.95
C VAL A 229 -27.39 15.08 10.70
N ASN A 230 -26.73 15.76 11.61
CA ASN A 230 -27.28 16.82 12.42
C ASN A 230 -27.04 18.24 11.85
N THR A 231 -26.87 18.39 10.58
CA THR A 231 -26.73 19.71 9.95
C THR A 231 -28.11 20.23 9.54
N ASP A 232 -28.47 21.43 9.97
CA ASP A 232 -29.63 22.16 9.49
C ASP A 232 -29.49 22.63 8.02
N GLN A 233 -28.42 22.26 7.37
CA GLN A 233 -28.20 22.58 5.98
C GLN A 233 -28.97 21.61 5.09
N LYS A 234 -29.87 22.18 4.28
CA LYS A 234 -30.53 21.44 3.21
C LYS A 234 -29.48 20.93 2.24
N ILE A 235 -29.42 19.60 2.06
CA ILE A 235 -28.60 18.99 1.02
C ILE A 235 -29.19 19.42 -0.33
N PRO A 236 -28.47 20.17 -1.17
CA PRO A 236 -28.95 20.47 -2.50
C PRO A 236 -29.03 19.17 -3.31
N PHE A 237 -30.19 18.90 -3.88
CA PHE A 237 -30.39 17.79 -4.83
C PHE A 237 -29.87 18.19 -6.19
#